data_07a12049b21d3e44191dc1f93dc2eac9
#
_entry.id   07a12049b21d3e44191dc1f93dc2eac9
#
_cell.length_a   1.000
_cell.length_b   1.000
_cell.length_c   1.000
_cell.angle_alpha   90.00
_cell.angle_beta   90.00
_cell.angle_gamma   90.00
#
_symmetry.space_group_name_H-M   'P 1'
#
loop_
_entity.id
_entity.type
_entity.pdbx_description
1 polymer ?
#
loop_
_entity_poly.entity_id
_entity_poly.type
_entity_poly.pdbx_seq_one_letter_code
_entity_poly.pdbx_strand_id
1 'polypeptide(L)'
;MAAEDGAKIAAQRIGSGNPVIGKEKAEAGRCRECHGADGNSSDAKIPNHAGQYAAYLVKQLSDFQSGARRHEIMTIMAEDLSAADMADIGAYFADREIMQGDGAGANGLGRNLFDNGDRGRDIPACASCHGTRGKGGIAGNVIYPVIGGQRKIYLRSQLVGWKLGDRKNSPDGVMNKIAESLSDDEIEALADYISGL
;
A
#
# COMPACT_ATOMS: atom_id res chain seq x y z
N MET A 1 -4.19 -19.36 -21.49
CA MET A 1 -5.13 -18.66 -20.60
C MET A 1 -4.49 -18.28 -19.26
N ALA A 2 -4.14 -19.20 -18.32
CA ALA A 2 -3.60 -18.78 -17.02
C ALA A 2 -2.26 -18.00 -17.08
N ALA A 3 -1.36 -18.36 -18.00
CA ALA A 3 -0.08 -17.64 -18.19
C ALA A 3 -0.26 -16.27 -18.85
N GLU A 4 -1.21 -16.14 -19.77
CA GLU A 4 -1.54 -14.86 -20.42
C GLU A 4 -2.26 -13.91 -19.45
N ASP A 5 -3.11 -14.43 -18.57
CA ASP A 5 -3.76 -13.64 -17.52
C ASP A 5 -2.73 -13.17 -16.48
N GLY A 6 -1.78 -14.02 -16.10
CA GLY A 6 -0.68 -13.65 -15.22
C GLY A 6 0.21 -12.56 -15.80
N ALA A 7 0.56 -12.62 -17.08
CA ALA A 7 1.35 -11.61 -17.78
C ALA A 7 0.61 -10.25 -17.87
N LYS A 8 -0.70 -10.25 -18.13
CA LYS A 8 -1.52 -9.04 -18.15
C LYS A 8 -1.62 -8.38 -16.77
N ILE A 9 -1.81 -9.17 -15.71
CA ILE A 9 -1.85 -8.66 -14.35
C ILE A 9 -0.49 -8.06 -13.95
N ALA A 10 0.61 -8.72 -14.31
CA ALA A 10 1.94 -8.19 -14.06
C ALA A 10 2.18 -6.87 -14.82
N ALA A 11 1.82 -6.79 -16.10
CA ALA A 11 1.94 -5.57 -16.88
C ALA A 11 1.11 -4.41 -16.32
N GLN A 12 -0.12 -4.68 -15.89
CA GLN A 12 -0.97 -3.67 -15.24
C GLN A 12 -0.38 -3.18 -13.91
N ARG A 13 0.29 -4.05 -13.16
CA ARG A 13 0.92 -3.69 -11.90
C ARG A 13 2.15 -2.82 -12.09
N ILE A 14 3.00 -3.14 -13.08
CA ILE A 14 4.25 -2.40 -13.39
C ILE A 14 3.94 -1.03 -14.01
N GLY A 15 2.86 -0.91 -14.78
CA GLY A 15 2.49 0.35 -15.44
C GLY A 15 3.42 0.70 -16.62
N SER A 16 3.62 1.99 -16.87
CA SER A 16 4.38 2.52 -18.02
C SER A 16 5.85 2.83 -17.73
N GLY A 17 6.29 2.74 -16.47
CA GLY A 17 7.68 3.02 -16.10
C GLY A 17 8.64 1.88 -16.48
N ASN A 18 9.93 2.19 -16.47
CA ASN A 18 11.00 1.22 -16.74
C ASN A 18 11.61 0.73 -15.41
N PRO A 19 11.44 -0.56 -15.03
CA PRO A 19 11.94 -1.07 -13.76
C PRO A 19 13.48 -1.09 -13.66
N VAL A 20 14.20 -1.17 -14.78
CA VAL A 20 15.67 -1.13 -14.79
C VAL A 20 16.17 0.29 -14.46
N ILE A 21 15.63 1.29 -15.13
CA ILE A 21 15.93 2.71 -14.84
C ILE A 21 15.45 3.07 -13.43
N GLY A 22 14.28 2.55 -13.02
CA GLY A 22 13.73 2.74 -11.68
C GLY A 22 14.61 2.19 -10.57
N LYS A 23 15.32 1.09 -10.81
CA LYS A 23 16.32 0.56 -9.88
C LYS A 23 17.46 1.56 -9.66
N GLU A 24 18.02 2.11 -10.74
CA GLU A 24 19.11 3.09 -10.68
C GLU A 24 18.65 4.37 -9.95
N LYS A 25 17.45 4.87 -10.28
CA LYS A 25 16.87 6.04 -9.62
C LYS A 25 16.56 5.79 -8.13
N ALA A 26 16.02 4.64 -7.78
CA ALA A 26 15.74 4.27 -6.39
C ALA A 26 17.03 4.09 -5.56
N GLU A 27 18.14 3.73 -6.21
CA GLU A 27 19.46 3.68 -5.58
C GLU A 27 20.04 5.08 -5.40
N ALA A 28 20.10 5.88 -6.46
CA ALA A 28 20.61 7.25 -6.43
C ALA A 28 19.80 8.15 -5.47
N GLY A 29 18.47 7.98 -5.44
CA GLY A 29 17.57 8.68 -4.54
C GLY A 29 17.47 8.06 -3.13
N ARG A 30 18.32 7.06 -2.80
CA ARG A 30 18.39 6.41 -1.47
C ARG A 30 17.09 5.74 -0.98
N CYS A 31 16.12 5.54 -1.86
CA CYS A 31 14.83 4.92 -1.50
C CYS A 31 15.02 3.52 -0.87
N ARG A 32 15.99 2.77 -1.41
CA ARG A 32 16.29 1.39 -1.02
C ARG A 32 16.88 1.26 0.39
N GLU A 33 17.48 2.33 0.92
CA GLU A 33 18.05 2.32 2.28
C GLU A 33 16.98 2.13 3.35
N CYS A 34 15.79 2.69 3.11
CA CYS A 34 14.67 2.58 4.03
C CYS A 34 13.67 1.49 3.63
N HIS A 35 13.33 1.41 2.34
CA HIS A 35 12.31 0.50 1.84
C HIS A 35 12.84 -0.89 1.43
N GLY A 36 14.15 -1.11 1.54
CA GLY A 36 14.82 -2.36 1.16
C GLY A 36 15.13 -2.45 -0.34
N ALA A 37 16.19 -3.18 -0.68
CA ALA A 37 16.60 -3.38 -2.08
C ALA A 37 15.61 -4.25 -2.87
N ASP A 38 14.90 -5.12 -2.19
CA ASP A 38 13.82 -5.96 -2.72
C ASP A 38 12.43 -5.35 -2.52
N GLY A 39 12.37 -4.17 -1.91
CA GLY A 39 11.12 -3.49 -1.54
C GLY A 39 10.53 -3.93 -0.20
N ASN A 40 11.26 -4.72 0.59
CA ASN A 40 10.85 -5.12 1.94
C ASN A 40 11.72 -4.41 2.97
N SER A 41 11.12 -3.50 3.73
CA SER A 41 11.81 -2.75 4.77
C SER A 41 12.19 -3.65 5.96
N SER A 42 13.34 -3.39 6.55
CA SER A 42 13.73 -3.99 7.83
C SER A 42 13.15 -3.23 9.04
N ASP A 43 12.67 -2.00 8.84
CA ASP A 43 12.05 -1.19 9.89
C ASP A 43 10.53 -1.41 9.92
N ALA A 44 9.99 -1.72 11.08
CA ALA A 44 8.55 -1.98 11.27
C ALA A 44 7.65 -0.74 11.02
N LYS A 45 8.21 0.47 11.04
CA LYS A 45 7.51 1.74 10.79
C LYS A 45 7.52 2.15 9.33
N ILE A 46 8.44 1.59 8.53
CA ILE A 46 8.62 1.94 7.13
C ILE A 46 7.90 0.90 6.26
N PRO A 47 7.07 1.32 5.29
CA PRO A 47 6.27 0.38 4.51
C PRO A 47 7.11 -0.45 3.54
N ASN A 48 6.66 -1.68 3.33
CA ASN A 48 7.07 -2.49 2.21
C ASN A 48 6.47 -1.93 0.90
N HIS A 49 7.23 -2.00 -0.17
CA HIS A 49 6.82 -1.62 -1.53
C HIS A 49 6.88 -2.78 -2.52
N ALA A 50 7.39 -3.93 -2.09
CA ALA A 50 7.56 -5.12 -2.92
C ALA A 50 6.24 -5.58 -3.54
N GLY A 51 6.17 -5.57 -4.88
CA GLY A 51 4.99 -5.95 -5.65
C GLY A 51 3.77 -5.05 -5.49
N GLN A 52 3.94 -3.83 -4.95
CA GLN A 52 2.89 -2.81 -4.91
C GLN A 52 2.59 -2.29 -6.32
N TYR A 53 1.37 -1.88 -6.61
CA TYR A 53 1.03 -1.27 -7.90
C TYR A 53 1.82 0.02 -8.14
N ALA A 54 2.51 0.10 -9.29
CA ALA A 54 3.29 1.28 -9.67
C ALA A 54 2.45 2.56 -9.65
N ALA A 55 1.24 2.52 -10.20
CA ALA A 55 0.36 3.67 -10.22
C ALA A 55 -0.09 4.12 -8.81
N TYR A 56 -0.19 3.19 -7.84
CA TYR A 56 -0.40 3.57 -6.43
C TYR A 56 0.85 4.26 -5.86
N LEU A 57 2.06 3.75 -6.14
CA LEU A 57 3.30 4.37 -5.69
C LEU A 57 3.49 5.76 -6.31
N VAL A 58 3.25 5.90 -7.62
CA VAL A 58 3.27 7.19 -8.33
C VAL A 58 2.30 8.18 -7.66
N LYS A 59 1.06 7.74 -7.42
CA LYS A 59 0.09 8.58 -6.70
C LYS A 59 0.61 9.02 -5.33
N GLN A 60 1.21 8.11 -4.54
CA GLN A 60 1.72 8.49 -3.22
C GLN A 60 2.88 9.48 -3.29
N LEU A 61 3.82 9.29 -4.23
CA LEU A 61 4.94 10.23 -4.44
C LEU A 61 4.42 11.60 -4.87
N SER A 62 3.47 11.65 -5.81
CA SER A 62 2.83 12.88 -6.24
C SER A 62 2.04 13.56 -5.10
N ASP A 63 1.36 12.77 -4.25
CA ASP A 63 0.63 13.30 -3.08
C ASP A 63 1.60 13.89 -2.03
N PHE A 64 2.78 13.30 -1.84
CA PHE A 64 3.81 13.86 -0.96
C PHE A 64 4.40 15.15 -1.55
N GLN A 65 4.71 15.15 -2.85
CA GLN A 65 5.24 16.33 -3.56
C GLN A 65 4.26 17.52 -3.53
N SER A 66 2.98 17.27 -3.76
CA SER A 66 1.93 18.30 -3.74
C SER A 66 1.46 18.71 -2.33
N GLY A 67 1.85 17.96 -1.29
CA GLY A 67 1.37 18.17 0.07
C GLY A 67 -0.03 17.60 0.36
N ALA A 68 -0.67 16.89 -0.60
CA ALA A 68 -1.92 16.18 -0.40
C ALA A 68 -1.78 15.01 0.60
N ARG A 69 -0.57 14.48 0.74
CA ARG A 69 -0.12 13.61 1.81
C ARG A 69 1.14 14.19 2.44
N ARG A 70 1.22 14.25 3.76
CA ARG A 70 2.37 14.83 4.45
C ARG A 70 3.10 13.77 5.28
N HIS A 71 4.42 13.83 5.22
CA HIS A 71 5.33 13.05 6.05
C HIS A 71 6.69 13.74 6.02
N GLU A 72 7.29 13.98 7.17
CA GLU A 72 8.52 14.78 7.31
C GLU A 72 9.66 14.34 6.37
N ILE A 73 9.85 13.03 6.19
CA ILE A 73 10.89 12.48 5.31
C ILE A 73 10.38 12.40 3.87
N MET A 74 9.21 11.74 3.64
CA MET A 74 8.76 11.44 2.27
C MET A 74 8.37 12.69 1.47
N THR A 75 7.94 13.77 2.11
CA THR A 75 7.69 15.06 1.46
C THR A 75 8.98 15.60 0.84
N ILE A 76 10.10 15.54 1.57
CA ILE A 76 11.42 15.96 1.09
C ILE A 76 11.91 15.01 -0.02
N MET A 77 11.77 13.70 0.18
CA MET A 77 12.25 12.70 -0.78
C MET A 77 11.52 12.75 -2.13
N ALA A 78 10.29 13.27 -2.16
CA ALA A 78 9.49 13.39 -3.39
C ALA A 78 9.63 14.75 -4.09
N GLU A 79 10.24 15.76 -3.43
CA GLU A 79 10.21 17.16 -3.85
C GLU A 79 10.70 17.36 -5.29
N ASP A 80 11.84 16.78 -5.64
CA ASP A 80 12.49 16.97 -6.93
C ASP A 80 12.22 15.88 -7.97
N LEU A 81 11.34 14.90 -7.64
CA LEU A 81 11.03 13.81 -8.58
C LEU A 81 10.18 14.31 -9.74
N SER A 82 10.62 14.08 -10.97
CA SER A 82 9.77 14.24 -12.15
C SER A 82 8.71 13.13 -12.23
N ALA A 83 7.65 13.35 -13.01
CA ALA A 83 6.65 12.31 -13.26
C ALA A 83 7.27 11.02 -13.86
N ALA A 84 8.30 11.16 -14.70
CA ALA A 84 9.03 10.03 -15.26
C ALA A 84 9.85 9.28 -14.19
N ASP A 85 10.46 10.00 -13.23
CA ASP A 85 11.17 9.37 -12.11
C ASP A 85 10.21 8.58 -11.22
N MET A 86 9.06 9.17 -10.89
CA MET A 86 8.03 8.49 -10.11
C MET A 86 7.52 7.22 -10.80
N ALA A 87 7.32 7.28 -12.14
CA ALA A 87 6.87 6.13 -12.93
C ALA A 87 7.91 5.00 -12.91
N ASP A 88 9.18 5.31 -13.14
CA ASP A 88 10.26 4.33 -13.17
C ASP A 88 10.50 3.71 -11.78
N ILE A 89 10.56 4.52 -10.72
CA ILE A 89 10.70 4.05 -9.33
C ILE A 89 9.50 3.18 -8.94
N GLY A 90 8.29 3.61 -9.32
CA GLY A 90 7.07 2.82 -9.11
C GLY A 90 7.14 1.46 -9.79
N ALA A 91 7.58 1.43 -11.06
CA ALA A 91 7.76 0.21 -11.85
C ALA A 91 8.78 -0.74 -11.22
N TYR A 92 9.90 -0.21 -10.71
CA TYR A 92 10.93 -1.01 -10.05
C TYR A 92 10.38 -1.78 -8.83
N PHE A 93 9.66 -1.11 -7.93
CA PHE A 93 9.09 -1.78 -6.76
C PHE A 93 7.91 -2.71 -7.13
N ALA A 94 7.14 -2.34 -8.14
CA ALA A 94 6.03 -3.15 -8.63
C ALA A 94 6.48 -4.47 -9.29
N ASP A 95 7.68 -4.47 -9.87
CA ASP A 95 8.30 -5.65 -10.47
C ASP A 95 8.91 -6.63 -9.45
N ARG A 96 8.97 -6.25 -8.18
CA ARG A 96 9.43 -7.15 -7.12
C ARG A 96 8.37 -8.20 -6.80
N GLU A 97 8.80 -9.29 -6.18
CA GLU A 97 7.88 -10.28 -5.62
C GLU A 97 6.95 -9.60 -4.61
N ILE A 98 5.65 -9.91 -4.68
CA ILE A 98 4.65 -9.30 -3.80
C ILE A 98 5.01 -9.60 -2.34
N MET A 99 5.01 -8.56 -1.50
CA MET A 99 5.20 -8.70 -0.06
C MET A 99 4.26 -9.75 0.53
N GLN A 100 4.76 -10.51 1.48
CA GLN A 100 4.04 -11.57 2.17
C GLN A 100 4.27 -11.46 3.67
N GLY A 101 3.25 -11.78 4.43
CA GLY A 101 3.37 -11.93 5.88
C GLY A 101 3.97 -13.29 6.25
N ASP A 102 4.31 -13.41 7.51
CA ASP A 102 4.87 -14.63 8.10
C ASP A 102 3.83 -15.66 8.55
N GLY A 103 2.54 -15.37 8.31
CA GLY A 103 1.43 -16.21 8.75
C GLY A 103 1.08 -16.07 10.24
N ALA A 104 1.76 -15.19 10.98
CA ALA A 104 1.55 -15.04 12.43
C ALA A 104 0.25 -14.29 12.80
N GLY A 105 -0.39 -13.60 11.87
CA GLY A 105 -1.61 -12.82 12.07
C GLY A 105 -2.85 -13.70 12.31
N ALA A 106 -2.92 -14.40 13.45
CA ALA A 106 -4.05 -15.26 13.79
C ALA A 106 -5.22 -14.54 14.49
N ASN A 107 -5.29 -13.20 14.38
CA ASN A 107 -6.31 -12.40 15.08
C ASN A 107 -7.71 -12.62 14.49
N GLY A 108 -8.59 -13.30 15.25
CA GLY A 108 -9.96 -13.63 14.83
C GLY A 108 -10.85 -12.42 14.57
N LEU A 109 -10.71 -11.34 15.36
CA LEU A 109 -11.43 -10.09 15.15
C LEU A 109 -10.96 -9.40 13.86
N GLY A 110 -9.64 -9.28 13.68
CA GLY A 110 -9.06 -8.69 12.47
C GLY A 110 -9.46 -9.48 11.21
N ARG A 111 -9.41 -10.81 11.28
CA ARG A 111 -9.87 -11.68 10.19
C ARG A 111 -11.33 -11.45 9.85
N ASN A 112 -12.21 -11.44 10.87
CA ASN A 112 -13.63 -11.27 10.64
C ASN A 112 -13.96 -9.93 9.97
N LEU A 113 -13.36 -8.84 10.47
CA LEU A 113 -13.53 -7.52 9.85
C LEU A 113 -12.94 -7.45 8.43
N PHE A 114 -11.78 -8.07 8.22
CA PHE A 114 -11.16 -8.10 6.90
C PHE A 114 -12.01 -8.84 5.87
N ASP A 115 -12.54 -10.02 6.23
CA ASP A 115 -13.26 -10.90 5.31
C ASP A 115 -14.75 -10.52 5.17
N ASN A 116 -15.40 -10.01 6.24
CA ASN A 116 -16.85 -9.81 6.30
C ASN A 116 -17.28 -8.35 6.54
N GLY A 117 -16.42 -7.52 7.13
CA GLY A 117 -16.77 -6.16 7.57
C GLY A 117 -17.76 -6.17 8.75
N ASP A 118 -18.47 -5.05 8.91
CA ASP A 118 -19.59 -4.90 9.84
C ASP A 118 -20.69 -4.05 9.19
N ARG A 119 -21.71 -4.73 8.68
CA ARG A 119 -22.84 -4.07 7.99
C ARG A 119 -23.66 -3.16 8.92
N GLY A 120 -23.70 -3.45 10.22
CA GLY A 120 -24.45 -2.66 11.20
C GLY A 120 -23.82 -1.28 11.42
N ARG A 121 -22.54 -1.11 11.09
CA ARG A 121 -21.77 0.13 11.21
C ARG A 121 -21.28 0.68 9.86
N ASP A 122 -21.81 0.20 8.75
CA ASP A 122 -21.38 0.55 7.39
C ASP A 122 -19.89 0.34 7.13
N ILE A 123 -19.28 -0.68 7.74
CA ILE A 123 -17.90 -1.07 7.49
C ILE A 123 -17.90 -2.20 6.45
N PRO A 124 -17.50 -1.93 5.19
CA PRO A 124 -17.38 -2.98 4.18
C PRO A 124 -16.25 -3.94 4.51
N ALA A 125 -16.33 -5.18 4.02
CA ALA A 125 -15.21 -6.10 4.08
C ALA A 125 -13.98 -5.50 3.41
N CYS A 126 -12.83 -5.46 4.09
CA CYS A 126 -11.59 -4.92 3.53
C CYS A 126 -11.19 -5.66 2.26
N ALA A 127 -11.42 -6.99 2.24
CA ALA A 127 -11.17 -7.86 1.10
C ALA A 127 -11.98 -7.49 -0.15
N SER A 128 -13.14 -6.82 -0.01
CA SER A 128 -13.98 -6.42 -1.17
C SER A 128 -13.28 -5.42 -2.09
N CYS A 129 -12.40 -4.60 -1.54
CA CYS A 129 -11.59 -3.63 -2.28
C CYS A 129 -10.12 -4.10 -2.39
N HIS A 130 -9.51 -4.47 -1.26
CA HIS A 130 -8.08 -4.84 -1.21
C HIS A 130 -7.80 -6.27 -1.68
N GLY A 131 -8.81 -7.00 -2.12
CA GLY A 131 -8.67 -8.35 -2.66
C GLY A 131 -8.46 -9.42 -1.58
N THR A 132 -8.66 -10.67 -1.97
CA THR A 132 -8.40 -11.81 -1.12
C THR A 132 -6.94 -11.79 -0.65
N ARG A 133 -6.73 -11.98 0.65
CA ARG A 133 -5.41 -11.90 1.29
C ARG A 133 -4.73 -10.53 1.09
N GLY A 134 -5.47 -9.46 0.86
CA GLY A 134 -4.91 -8.11 0.72
C GLY A 134 -3.98 -7.91 -0.47
N LYS A 135 -4.14 -8.67 -1.55
CA LYS A 135 -3.26 -8.60 -2.74
C LYS A 135 -3.58 -7.42 -3.66
N GLY A 136 -4.50 -6.56 -3.24
CA GLY A 136 -4.91 -5.40 -4.01
C GLY A 136 -5.77 -5.74 -5.21
N GLY A 137 -6.06 -4.75 -6.02
CA GLY A 137 -6.85 -4.91 -7.23
C GLY A 137 -6.99 -3.60 -8.01
N ILE A 138 -7.56 -3.73 -9.21
CA ILE A 138 -7.91 -2.60 -10.07
C ILE A 138 -9.39 -2.77 -10.45
N ALA A 139 -10.19 -1.74 -10.22
CA ALA A 139 -11.58 -1.70 -10.68
C ALA A 139 -11.83 -0.37 -11.40
N GLY A 140 -12.00 -0.44 -12.72
CA GLY A 140 -12.03 0.74 -13.57
C GLY A 140 -10.73 1.54 -13.45
N ASN A 141 -10.84 2.80 -13.03
CA ASN A 141 -9.69 3.68 -12.81
C ASN A 141 -9.21 3.71 -11.34
N VAL A 142 -9.82 2.90 -10.48
CA VAL A 142 -9.46 2.87 -9.05
C VAL A 142 -8.48 1.73 -8.79
N ILE A 143 -7.37 2.06 -8.13
CA ILE A 143 -6.36 1.10 -7.71
C ILE A 143 -6.46 0.92 -6.20
N TYR A 144 -6.74 -0.30 -5.80
CA TYR A 144 -6.71 -0.72 -4.41
C TYR A 144 -5.34 -1.31 -4.09
N PRO A 145 -4.56 -0.70 -3.19
CA PRO A 145 -3.19 -1.15 -2.93
C PRO A 145 -3.12 -2.54 -2.32
N VAL A 146 -1.98 -3.20 -2.56
CA VAL A 146 -1.56 -4.38 -1.79
C VAL A 146 -1.35 -3.97 -0.34
N ILE A 147 -1.98 -4.67 0.58
CA ILE A 147 -1.84 -4.44 2.03
C ILE A 147 -1.47 -5.71 2.80
N GLY A 148 -1.72 -6.90 2.24
CA GLY A 148 -1.33 -8.17 2.84
C GLY A 148 0.19 -8.32 2.89
N GLY A 149 0.74 -8.64 4.07
CA GLY A 149 2.17 -8.69 4.33
C GLY A 149 2.83 -7.33 4.58
N GLN A 150 2.04 -6.28 4.74
CA GLN A 150 2.54 -4.95 5.06
C GLN A 150 2.93 -4.88 6.55
N ARG A 151 3.85 -3.99 6.91
CA ARG A 151 4.34 -3.80 8.27
C ARG A 151 3.23 -3.41 9.24
N LYS A 152 3.05 -4.17 10.34
CA LYS A 152 1.99 -3.98 11.33
C LYS A 152 1.94 -2.55 11.89
N ILE A 153 3.09 -2.01 12.32
CA ILE A 153 3.15 -0.65 12.88
C ILE A 153 2.76 0.39 11.83
N TYR A 154 3.20 0.20 10.58
CA TYR A 154 2.80 1.08 9.49
C TYR A 154 1.29 0.99 9.20
N LEU A 155 0.71 -0.21 9.10
CA LEU A 155 -0.74 -0.40 8.88
C LEU A 155 -1.55 0.32 9.97
N ARG A 156 -1.19 0.09 11.23
CA ARG A 156 -1.81 0.76 12.37
C ARG A 156 -1.73 2.29 12.25
N SER A 157 -0.55 2.83 11.97
CA SER A 157 -0.36 4.27 11.84
C SER A 157 -1.19 4.86 10.70
N GLN A 158 -1.37 4.14 9.60
CA GLN A 158 -2.19 4.61 8.50
C GLN A 158 -3.67 4.60 8.84
N LEU A 159 -4.19 3.56 9.49
CA LEU A 159 -5.58 3.50 9.92
C LEU A 159 -5.89 4.59 10.94
N VAL A 160 -5.00 4.81 11.91
CA VAL A 160 -5.12 5.92 12.87
C VAL A 160 -5.06 7.28 12.15
N GLY A 161 -4.13 7.46 11.22
CA GLY A 161 -4.00 8.70 10.46
C GLY A 161 -5.27 9.03 9.64
N TRP A 162 -5.93 8.04 9.04
CA TRP A 162 -7.23 8.25 8.38
C TRP A 162 -8.34 8.54 9.37
N LYS A 163 -8.40 7.82 10.51
CA LYS A 163 -9.39 8.04 11.57
C LYS A 163 -9.34 9.45 12.14
N LEU A 164 -8.14 9.98 12.38
CA LEU A 164 -7.92 11.31 12.93
C LEU A 164 -7.92 12.42 11.87
N GLY A 165 -7.94 12.06 10.58
CA GLY A 165 -7.89 13.02 9.49
C GLY A 165 -6.51 13.62 9.21
N ASP A 166 -5.44 13.05 9.77
CA ASP A 166 -4.05 13.43 9.44
C ASP A 166 -3.67 12.98 8.03
N ARG A 167 -4.27 11.89 7.57
CA ARG A 167 -4.19 11.40 6.20
C ARG A 167 -5.54 11.51 5.52
N LYS A 168 -5.60 12.20 4.34
CA LYS A 168 -6.85 12.52 3.62
C LYS A 168 -6.79 12.20 2.13
N ASN A 169 -5.76 11.51 1.66
CA ASN A 169 -5.48 11.31 0.24
C ASN A 169 -6.13 10.05 -0.35
N SER A 170 -7.11 9.44 0.32
CA SER A 170 -7.90 8.36 -0.28
C SER A 170 -8.95 8.93 -1.26
N PRO A 171 -9.23 8.26 -2.40
CA PRO A 171 -10.28 8.68 -3.31
C PRO A 171 -11.61 8.82 -2.56
N ASP A 172 -12.30 9.95 -2.76
CA ASP A 172 -13.60 10.27 -2.13
C ASP A 172 -13.63 10.14 -0.60
N GLY A 173 -12.46 10.13 0.06
CA GLY A 173 -12.32 9.97 1.50
C GLY A 173 -12.75 8.59 2.01
N VAL A 174 -12.77 7.56 1.15
CA VAL A 174 -13.29 6.24 1.50
C VAL A 174 -12.60 5.63 2.72
N MET A 175 -11.25 5.73 2.79
CA MET A 175 -10.52 5.18 3.94
C MET A 175 -10.73 5.97 5.23
N ASN A 176 -10.99 7.28 5.14
CA ASN A 176 -11.34 8.10 6.29
C ASN A 176 -12.68 7.63 6.90
N LYS A 177 -13.71 7.51 6.06
CA LYS A 177 -15.05 7.06 6.50
C LYS A 177 -15.01 5.68 7.15
N ILE A 178 -14.24 4.74 6.58
CA ILE A 178 -14.08 3.40 7.14
C ILE A 178 -13.33 3.45 8.47
N ALA A 179 -12.21 4.17 8.52
CA ALA A 179 -11.36 4.23 9.71
C ALA A 179 -12.03 4.96 10.90
N GLU A 180 -12.87 5.98 10.64
CA GLU A 180 -13.66 6.67 11.65
C GLU A 180 -14.61 5.72 12.40
N SER A 181 -15.13 4.69 11.73
CA SER A 181 -16.04 3.69 12.30
C SER A 181 -15.33 2.57 13.08
N LEU A 182 -13.99 2.46 12.98
CA LEU A 182 -13.21 1.44 13.68
C LEU A 182 -12.86 1.87 15.11
N SER A 183 -12.96 0.95 16.07
CA SER A 183 -12.35 1.13 17.39
C SER A 183 -10.83 0.97 17.35
N ASP A 184 -10.14 1.38 18.42
CA ASP A 184 -8.69 1.24 18.49
C ASP A 184 -8.25 -0.23 18.57
N ASP A 185 -9.04 -1.08 19.25
CA ASP A 185 -8.82 -2.52 19.30
C ASP A 185 -9.00 -3.18 17.93
N GLU A 186 -9.97 -2.71 17.14
CA GLU A 186 -10.20 -3.19 15.77
C GLU A 186 -9.08 -2.77 14.81
N ILE A 187 -8.56 -1.56 14.97
CA ILE A 187 -7.39 -1.09 14.21
C ILE A 187 -6.16 -1.96 14.52
N GLU A 188 -5.93 -2.27 15.79
CA GLU A 188 -4.83 -3.14 16.20
C GLU A 188 -5.03 -4.57 15.66
N ALA A 189 -6.23 -5.10 15.77
CA ALA A 189 -6.59 -6.44 15.27
C ALA A 189 -6.44 -6.57 13.75
N LEU A 190 -6.88 -5.55 13.00
CA LEU A 190 -6.72 -5.50 11.54
C LEU A 190 -5.25 -5.39 11.14
N ALA A 191 -4.47 -4.52 11.80
CA ALA A 191 -3.05 -4.38 11.53
C ALA A 191 -2.29 -5.69 11.78
N ASP A 192 -2.64 -6.40 12.86
CA ASP A 192 -2.10 -7.70 13.19
C ASP A 192 -2.43 -8.76 12.13
N TYR A 193 -3.70 -8.91 11.79
CA TYR A 193 -4.15 -9.88 10.80
C TYR A 193 -3.56 -9.62 9.40
N ILE A 194 -3.64 -8.37 8.92
CA ILE A 194 -3.20 -8.00 7.57
C ILE A 194 -1.69 -8.16 7.42
N SER A 195 -0.90 -7.88 8.47
CA SER A 195 0.55 -8.03 8.42
C SER A 195 1.00 -9.49 8.29
N GLY A 196 0.18 -10.44 8.75
CA GLY A 196 0.44 -11.88 8.64
C GLY A 196 -0.02 -12.53 7.32
N LEU A 197 -0.73 -11.81 6.44
CA LEU A 197 -1.24 -12.34 5.15
C LEU A 197 -0.09 -12.59 4.11
#